data_41e907a9dae027215c466d1ccb0bcca8
#
_entry.id   41e907a9dae027215c466d1ccb0bcca8
#
_cell.length_a   1.000
_cell.length_b   1.000
_cell.length_c   1.000
_cell.angle_alpha   90.00
_cell.angle_beta   90.00
_cell.angle_gamma   90.00
#
_symmetry.space_group_name_H-M   'P 1'
#
loop_
_entity.id
_entity.type
_entity.pdbx_description
1 polymer ?
#
loop_
_entity_poly.entity_id
_entity_poly.type
_entity_poly.pdbx_seq_one_letter_code
_entity_poly.pdbx_strand_id
1 'polypeptide(L)'
;MGTYERGAVRIHFEQAGSGFPLLLIAGGGLNSTISGFTSASSPFDPIGEFKSEYRCIASDLRNANSGQSSGPLEADRPWDSYTDDHLGLMDHLGIDKFMVLGFCIGGPFIWNLLKRAPDRVVAAVLAQPSGSRPEARELFYEGNMKGWGPELAKRRPDITMEQVDKFLTSMYRTNPDFVFTVTRDFVRNCQTPVLILPDDIPAHPYAVAMEAAMLAPKAEVSMFPWKEPKERIPLAVRQIHSFLRAHRPATA
;
A
#
# COMPACT_ATOMS: atom_id res chain seq x y z
N MET A 1 17.02 -7.45 8.12
CA MET A 1 16.63 -8.11 6.85
C MET A 1 16.23 -9.54 7.15
N GLY A 2 15.21 -10.04 6.49
CA GLY A 2 14.75 -11.40 6.63
C GLY A 2 13.89 -11.84 5.44
N THR A 3 13.50 -13.10 5.47
CA THR A 3 12.56 -13.68 4.50
C THR A 3 11.47 -14.39 5.28
N TYR A 4 10.24 -14.06 4.98
CA TYR A 4 9.05 -14.78 5.45
C TYR A 4 8.63 -15.77 4.37
N GLU A 5 8.37 -17.02 4.75
CA GLU A 5 7.97 -18.07 3.82
C GLU A 5 6.66 -18.73 4.25
N ARG A 6 5.77 -18.95 3.28
CA ARG A 6 4.52 -19.69 3.45
C ARG A 6 4.22 -20.48 2.18
N GLY A 7 4.51 -21.77 2.19
CA GLY A 7 4.41 -22.61 1.00
C GLY A 7 5.32 -22.11 -0.11
N ALA A 8 4.75 -21.79 -1.27
CA ALA A 8 5.50 -21.25 -2.42
C ALA A 8 5.72 -19.74 -2.36
N VAL A 9 5.22 -19.05 -1.33
CA VAL A 9 5.38 -17.60 -1.16
C VAL A 9 6.64 -17.32 -0.36
N ARG A 10 7.48 -16.42 -0.86
CA ARG A 10 8.67 -15.88 -0.19
C ARG A 10 8.59 -14.36 -0.21
N ILE A 11 8.61 -13.73 0.95
CA ILE A 11 8.55 -12.28 1.11
C ILE A 11 9.82 -11.79 1.77
N HIS A 12 10.62 -11.04 1.02
CA HIS A 12 11.75 -10.31 1.56
C HIS A 12 11.26 -9.10 2.35
N PHE A 13 11.81 -8.90 3.55
CA PHE A 13 11.46 -7.77 4.40
C PHE A 13 12.66 -7.20 5.13
N GLU A 14 12.53 -5.95 5.52
CA GLU A 14 13.47 -5.23 6.39
C GLU A 14 12.75 -4.64 7.58
N GLN A 15 13.48 -4.47 8.66
CA GLN A 15 13.02 -3.80 9.88
C GLN A 15 14.04 -2.78 10.32
N ALA A 16 13.56 -1.63 10.82
CA ALA A 16 14.39 -0.59 11.39
C ALA A 16 13.66 0.09 12.56
N GLY A 17 14.41 0.49 13.57
CA GLY A 17 13.87 1.16 14.74
C GLY A 17 13.23 0.21 15.76
N SER A 18 12.58 0.80 16.74
CA SER A 18 11.90 0.13 17.84
C SER A 18 10.63 0.90 18.23
N GLY A 19 9.77 0.31 19.03
CA GLY A 19 8.51 0.91 19.43
C GLY A 19 7.30 0.24 18.78
N PHE A 20 6.19 0.97 18.66
CA PHE A 20 4.96 0.42 18.10
C PHE A 20 5.15 0.08 16.61
N PRO A 21 4.65 -1.09 16.12
CA PRO A 21 4.87 -1.53 14.76
C PRO A 21 4.20 -0.61 13.72
N LEU A 22 4.96 -0.25 12.69
CA LEU A 22 4.49 0.52 11.53
C LEU A 22 4.84 -0.23 10.24
N LEU A 23 3.82 -0.80 9.59
CA LEU A 23 3.96 -1.41 8.28
C LEU A 23 4.08 -0.32 7.22
N LEU A 24 5.10 -0.40 6.38
CA LEU A 24 5.37 0.53 5.29
C LEU A 24 5.19 -0.16 3.94
N ILE A 25 4.35 0.42 3.08
CA ILE A 25 4.07 -0.09 1.73
C ILE A 25 4.54 0.95 0.70
N ALA A 26 5.55 0.60 -0.08
CA ALA A 26 6.12 1.50 -1.07
C ALA A 26 5.16 1.73 -2.26
N GLY A 27 5.33 2.84 -2.95
CA GLY A 27 4.71 3.08 -4.25
C GLY A 27 5.36 2.25 -5.37
N GLY A 28 4.95 2.50 -6.63
CA GLY A 28 5.51 1.82 -7.79
C GLY A 28 4.61 0.71 -8.37
N GLY A 29 3.34 0.67 -7.99
CA GLY A 29 2.40 -0.35 -8.47
C GLY A 29 2.88 -1.75 -8.12
N LEU A 30 2.76 -2.70 -9.02
CA LEU A 30 3.22 -4.09 -8.81
C LEU A 30 4.76 -4.24 -8.73
N ASN A 31 5.51 -3.14 -8.98
CA ASN A 31 6.96 -3.07 -8.75
C ASN A 31 7.34 -2.44 -7.40
N SER A 32 6.40 -2.36 -6.45
CA SER A 32 6.65 -1.85 -5.11
C SER A 32 7.74 -2.66 -4.40
N THR A 33 8.82 -1.99 -3.98
CA THR A 33 9.97 -2.58 -3.28
C THR A 33 10.47 -1.65 -2.18
N ILE A 34 11.21 -2.20 -1.23
CA ILE A 34 11.85 -1.43 -0.15
C ILE A 34 12.76 -0.33 -0.72
N SER A 35 13.53 -0.64 -1.76
CA SER A 35 14.38 0.35 -2.43
C SER A 35 13.60 1.50 -3.06
N GLY A 36 12.31 1.31 -3.33
CA GLY A 36 11.43 2.35 -3.85
C GLY A 36 11.26 3.53 -2.89
N PHE A 37 11.44 3.35 -1.59
CA PHE A 37 11.32 4.44 -0.59
C PHE A 37 12.38 5.51 -0.72
N THR A 38 13.55 5.18 -1.25
CA THR A 38 14.67 6.11 -1.46
C THR A 38 14.85 6.49 -2.95
N SER A 39 13.92 6.07 -3.81
CA SER A 39 13.95 6.43 -5.22
C SER A 39 13.59 7.90 -5.45
N ALA A 40 13.98 8.44 -6.59
CA ALA A 40 13.67 9.83 -6.95
C ALA A 40 12.15 10.11 -7.08
N SER A 41 11.32 9.07 -7.23
CA SER A 41 9.87 9.17 -7.29
C SER A 41 9.17 9.11 -5.93
N SER A 42 9.90 8.74 -4.86
CA SER A 42 9.35 8.77 -3.50
C SER A 42 9.38 10.20 -2.96
N PRO A 43 8.28 10.69 -2.37
CA PRO A 43 8.27 12.03 -1.78
C PRO A 43 9.25 12.18 -0.61
N PHE A 44 9.41 11.14 0.18
CA PHE A 44 10.35 11.06 1.32
C PHE A 44 10.65 9.60 1.65
N ASP A 45 11.72 9.37 2.42
CA ASP A 45 12.06 8.03 2.97
C ASP A 45 11.32 7.81 4.29
N PRO A 46 10.25 6.98 4.33
CA PRO A 46 9.49 6.77 5.54
C PRO A 46 10.25 5.95 6.60
N ILE A 47 11.21 5.12 6.20
CA ILE A 47 12.04 4.39 7.17
C ILE A 47 12.95 5.38 7.90
N GLY A 48 13.61 6.26 7.16
CA GLY A 48 14.44 7.33 7.72
C GLY A 48 13.69 8.20 8.70
N GLU A 49 12.47 8.62 8.33
CA GLU A 49 11.64 9.53 9.12
C GLU A 49 11.07 8.89 10.40
N PHE A 50 10.60 7.63 10.34
CA PHE A 50 9.81 7.06 11.43
C PHE A 50 10.56 6.08 12.34
N LYS A 51 11.75 5.56 11.95
CA LYS A 51 12.50 4.55 12.73
C LYS A 51 12.95 4.99 14.13
N SER A 52 12.98 6.29 14.41
CA SER A 52 13.31 6.81 15.75
C SER A 52 12.20 6.61 16.78
N GLU A 53 10.95 6.37 16.34
CA GLU A 53 9.77 6.27 17.20
C GLU A 53 8.96 4.99 16.99
N TYR A 54 9.15 4.33 15.85
CA TYR A 54 8.38 3.15 15.42
C TYR A 54 9.32 2.02 15.02
N ARG A 55 8.86 0.78 15.24
CA ARG A 55 9.42 -0.39 14.58
C ARG A 55 8.87 -0.41 13.16
N CYS A 56 9.62 0.16 12.22
CA CYS A 56 9.28 0.18 10.81
C CYS A 56 9.49 -1.20 10.20
N ILE A 57 8.47 -1.74 9.52
CA ILE A 57 8.52 -3.01 8.79
C ILE A 57 8.19 -2.71 7.34
N ALA A 58 9.06 -3.08 6.42
CA ALA A 58 8.87 -2.90 4.98
C ALA A 58 9.14 -4.21 4.25
N SER A 59 8.42 -4.47 3.18
CA SER A 59 8.64 -5.65 2.34
C SER A 59 8.60 -5.32 0.86
N ASP A 60 9.32 -6.12 0.07
CA ASP A 60 9.11 -6.13 -1.37
C ASP A 60 7.77 -6.79 -1.67
N LEU A 61 7.02 -6.25 -2.61
CA LEU A 61 5.80 -6.86 -3.08
C LEU A 61 6.11 -8.16 -3.81
N ARG A 62 5.27 -9.19 -3.62
CA ARG A 62 5.39 -10.47 -4.35
C ARG A 62 5.51 -10.23 -5.85
N ASN A 63 6.54 -10.79 -6.47
CA ASN A 63 6.83 -10.69 -7.89
C ASN A 63 7.15 -9.28 -8.43
N ALA A 64 7.49 -8.32 -7.59
CA ALA A 64 8.06 -7.06 -8.06
C ALA A 64 9.36 -7.32 -8.85
N ASN A 65 9.52 -6.70 -10.02
CA ASN A 65 10.61 -7.05 -10.95
C ASN A 65 12.02 -6.80 -10.41
N SER A 66 12.18 -5.73 -9.63
CA SER A 66 13.45 -5.40 -8.94
C SER A 66 13.53 -5.91 -7.51
N GLY A 67 12.48 -6.63 -7.03
CA GLY A 67 12.38 -7.11 -5.67
C GLY A 67 12.90 -8.53 -5.49
N GLN A 68 12.99 -8.94 -4.23
CA GLN A 68 13.45 -10.27 -3.80
C GLN A 68 12.29 -11.19 -3.37
N SER A 69 11.03 -10.70 -3.45
CA SER A 69 9.85 -11.48 -3.12
C SER A 69 9.30 -12.23 -4.32
N SER A 70 8.82 -13.44 -4.10
CA SER A 70 8.28 -14.30 -5.16
C SER A 70 7.12 -15.16 -4.67
N GLY A 71 6.32 -15.66 -5.61
CA GLY A 71 5.22 -16.57 -5.32
C GLY A 71 4.31 -16.78 -6.54
N PRO A 72 3.21 -17.53 -6.37
CA PRO A 72 2.24 -17.73 -7.43
C PRO A 72 1.45 -16.44 -7.75
N LEU A 73 0.93 -16.35 -8.98
CA LEU A 73 -0.10 -15.38 -9.34
C LEU A 73 -1.48 -15.95 -8.99
N GLU A 74 -2.10 -15.43 -7.95
CA GLU A 74 -3.43 -15.87 -7.50
C GLU A 74 -4.51 -15.04 -8.21
N ALA A 75 -4.82 -15.39 -9.46
CA ALA A 75 -5.74 -14.62 -10.31
C ALA A 75 -7.18 -14.56 -9.78
N ASP A 76 -7.61 -15.50 -8.96
CA ASP A 76 -8.96 -15.52 -8.41
C ASP A 76 -9.11 -14.56 -7.21
N ARG A 77 -7.98 -14.13 -6.58
CA ARG A 77 -7.97 -13.27 -5.40
C ARG A 77 -6.76 -12.34 -5.33
N PRO A 78 -6.50 -11.55 -6.38
CA PRO A 78 -5.23 -10.83 -6.52
C PRO A 78 -4.95 -9.87 -5.37
N TRP A 79 -5.91 -9.03 -4.97
CA TRP A 79 -5.75 -8.11 -3.84
C TRP A 79 -5.60 -8.83 -2.50
N ASP A 80 -6.36 -9.90 -2.29
CA ASP A 80 -6.31 -10.68 -1.05
C ASP A 80 -5.00 -11.44 -0.90
N SER A 81 -4.39 -11.90 -1.99
CA SER A 81 -3.11 -12.60 -1.96
C SER A 81 -1.99 -11.70 -1.40
N TYR A 82 -1.96 -10.43 -1.79
CA TYR A 82 -1.02 -9.46 -1.22
C TYR A 82 -1.36 -9.08 0.22
N THR A 83 -2.65 -9.00 0.56
CA THR A 83 -3.07 -8.77 1.96
C THR A 83 -2.65 -9.93 2.86
N ASP A 84 -2.73 -11.16 2.36
CA ASP A 84 -2.22 -12.35 3.08
C ASP A 84 -0.71 -12.28 3.30
N ASP A 85 0.06 -11.71 2.35
CA ASP A 85 1.48 -11.52 2.52
C ASP A 85 1.79 -10.52 3.63
N HIS A 86 1.07 -9.39 3.64
CA HIS A 86 1.23 -8.38 4.69
C HIS A 86 0.86 -8.92 6.07
N LEU A 87 -0.30 -9.58 6.19
CA LEU A 87 -0.77 -10.16 7.47
C LEU A 87 0.13 -11.31 7.92
N GLY A 88 0.51 -12.19 6.99
CA GLY A 88 1.41 -13.30 7.29
C GLY A 88 2.80 -12.85 7.73
N LEU A 89 3.32 -11.75 7.17
CA LEU A 89 4.55 -11.13 7.65
C LEU A 89 4.39 -10.60 9.09
N MET A 90 3.27 -9.94 9.41
CA MET A 90 3.00 -9.50 10.77
C MET A 90 2.92 -10.68 11.75
N ASP A 91 2.26 -11.77 11.35
CA ASP A 91 2.17 -13.01 12.16
C ASP A 91 3.55 -13.64 12.38
N HIS A 92 4.38 -13.72 11.32
CA HIS A 92 5.76 -14.22 11.39
C HIS A 92 6.63 -13.41 12.38
N LEU A 93 6.35 -12.11 12.49
CA LEU A 93 7.06 -11.20 13.39
C LEU A 93 6.45 -11.13 14.81
N GLY A 94 5.38 -11.90 15.09
CA GLY A 94 4.67 -11.87 16.36
C GLY A 94 3.94 -10.56 16.63
N ILE A 95 3.51 -9.85 15.59
CA ILE A 95 2.86 -8.56 15.67
C ILE A 95 1.34 -8.74 15.54
N ASP A 96 0.61 -8.52 16.61
CA ASP A 96 -0.85 -8.58 16.62
C ASP A 96 -1.47 -7.28 16.09
N LYS A 97 -1.06 -6.12 16.64
CA LYS A 97 -1.57 -4.79 16.26
C LYS A 97 -0.47 -3.93 15.66
N PHE A 98 -0.81 -3.18 14.64
CA PHE A 98 0.12 -2.31 13.93
C PHE A 98 -0.57 -1.09 13.34
N MET A 99 0.21 -0.09 12.99
CA MET A 99 -0.17 1.01 12.11
C MET A 99 0.35 0.72 10.70
N VAL A 100 -0.22 1.37 9.71
CA VAL A 100 0.23 1.22 8.32
C VAL A 100 0.35 2.58 7.63
N LEU A 101 1.41 2.75 6.84
CA LEU A 101 1.59 3.87 5.93
C LEU A 101 1.88 3.32 4.54
N GLY A 102 1.12 3.73 3.53
CA GLY A 102 1.31 3.27 2.17
C GLY A 102 1.20 4.38 1.15
N PHE A 103 2.06 4.29 0.13
CA PHE A 103 2.07 5.20 -1.02
C PHE A 103 1.42 4.55 -2.23
N CYS A 104 0.72 5.32 -3.05
CA CYS A 104 0.21 4.89 -4.35
C CYS A 104 -0.66 3.61 -4.22
N ILE A 105 -0.21 2.47 -4.74
CA ILE A 105 -0.88 1.17 -4.62
C ILE A 105 -1.08 0.75 -3.14
N GLY A 106 -0.29 1.30 -2.22
CA GLY A 106 -0.49 1.12 -0.79
C GLY A 106 -1.87 1.56 -0.31
N GLY A 107 -2.50 2.53 -0.97
CA GLY A 107 -3.87 2.95 -0.64
C GLY A 107 -4.89 1.81 -0.77
N PRO A 108 -5.08 1.19 -1.94
CA PRO A 108 -5.92 0.00 -2.10
C PRO A 108 -5.57 -1.17 -1.18
N PHE A 109 -4.27 -1.43 -0.93
CA PHE A 109 -3.85 -2.47 0.02
C PHE A 109 -4.27 -2.14 1.45
N ILE A 110 -4.13 -0.89 1.88
CA ILE A 110 -4.58 -0.45 3.20
C ILE A 110 -6.08 -0.64 3.35
N TRP A 111 -6.89 -0.22 2.37
CA TRP A 111 -8.33 -0.45 2.45
C TRP A 111 -8.69 -1.93 2.54
N ASN A 112 -7.97 -2.80 1.85
CA ASN A 112 -8.18 -4.25 1.96
C ASN A 112 -7.71 -4.82 3.32
N LEU A 113 -6.63 -4.30 3.89
CA LEU A 113 -6.19 -4.63 5.26
C LEU A 113 -7.26 -4.24 6.29
N LEU A 114 -7.82 -3.04 6.19
CA LEU A 114 -8.90 -2.55 7.07
C LEU A 114 -10.16 -3.41 6.96
N LYS A 115 -10.49 -3.91 5.77
CA LYS A 115 -11.61 -4.83 5.54
C LYS A 115 -11.37 -6.19 6.16
N ARG A 116 -10.16 -6.73 6.04
CA ARG A 116 -9.85 -8.12 6.41
C ARG A 116 -9.36 -8.30 7.83
N ALA A 117 -8.75 -7.25 8.40
CA ALA A 117 -8.16 -7.28 9.74
C ALA A 117 -8.42 -5.97 10.51
N PRO A 118 -9.71 -5.56 10.67
CA PRO A 118 -10.06 -4.26 11.27
C PRO A 118 -9.55 -4.12 12.70
N ASP A 119 -9.46 -5.21 13.45
CA ASP A 119 -9.01 -5.19 14.84
C ASP A 119 -7.49 -5.12 14.99
N ARG A 120 -6.75 -5.32 13.91
CA ARG A 120 -5.28 -5.32 13.90
C ARG A 120 -4.68 -3.99 13.49
N VAL A 121 -5.34 -3.25 12.58
CA VAL A 121 -4.86 -1.95 12.08
C VAL A 121 -5.43 -0.84 12.94
N VAL A 122 -4.59 -0.22 13.77
CA VAL A 122 -5.05 0.80 14.74
C VAL A 122 -5.15 2.20 14.14
N ALA A 123 -4.37 2.51 13.12
CA ALA A 123 -4.46 3.73 12.32
C ALA A 123 -3.77 3.53 10.97
N ALA A 124 -4.18 4.27 9.95
CA ALA A 124 -3.65 4.14 8.61
C ALA A 124 -3.35 5.50 7.95
N VAL A 125 -2.24 5.58 7.22
CA VAL A 125 -1.85 6.75 6.43
C VAL A 125 -1.80 6.37 4.96
N LEU A 126 -2.62 7.03 4.14
CA LEU A 126 -2.72 6.81 2.72
C LEU A 126 -2.10 8.00 1.98
N ALA A 127 -0.85 7.89 1.58
CA ALA A 127 -0.14 8.95 0.86
C ALA A 127 -0.29 8.76 -0.65
N GLN A 128 -0.81 9.78 -1.34
CA GLN A 128 -1.09 9.74 -2.79
C GLN A 128 -1.75 8.42 -3.24
N PRO A 129 -2.90 8.02 -2.63
CA PRO A 129 -3.47 6.71 -2.86
C PRO A 129 -3.94 6.53 -4.30
N SER A 130 -3.70 5.33 -4.85
CA SER A 130 -4.26 4.95 -6.15
C SER A 130 -5.77 4.79 -6.05
N GLY A 131 -6.45 5.13 -7.15
CA GLY A 131 -7.87 4.96 -7.31
C GLY A 131 -8.27 4.89 -8.78
N SER A 132 -9.47 4.44 -9.04
CA SER A 132 -10.03 4.36 -10.39
C SER A 132 -10.89 5.58 -10.69
N ARG A 133 -10.80 6.07 -11.93
CA ARG A 133 -11.70 7.06 -12.49
C ARG A 133 -12.15 6.64 -13.88
N PRO A 134 -13.37 7.02 -14.30
CA PRO A 134 -13.94 6.58 -15.57
C PRO A 134 -13.05 6.85 -16.79
N GLU A 135 -12.34 7.99 -16.79
CA GLU A 135 -11.51 8.45 -17.90
C GLU A 135 -10.20 7.68 -18.05
N ALA A 136 -9.80 6.92 -17.03
CA ALA A 136 -8.52 6.22 -16.98
C ALA A 136 -8.64 4.78 -16.45
N ARG A 137 -9.74 4.09 -16.71
CA ARG A 137 -10.01 2.73 -16.21
C ARG A 137 -8.96 1.70 -16.60
N GLU A 138 -8.40 1.84 -17.80
CA GLU A 138 -7.39 0.90 -18.33
C GLU A 138 -5.97 1.22 -17.89
N LEU A 139 -5.74 2.35 -17.22
CA LEU A 139 -4.41 2.86 -16.90
C LEU A 139 -3.51 1.79 -16.22
N PHE A 140 -4.02 1.17 -15.18
CA PHE A 140 -3.24 0.20 -14.40
C PHE A 140 -3.10 -1.14 -15.12
N TYR A 141 -4.16 -1.60 -15.79
CA TYR A 141 -4.10 -2.82 -16.58
C TYR A 141 -3.11 -2.68 -17.73
N GLU A 142 -3.25 -1.66 -18.58
CA GLU A 142 -2.37 -1.45 -19.72
C GLU A 142 -0.91 -1.17 -19.30
N GLY A 143 -0.72 -0.36 -18.26
CA GLY A 143 0.61 -0.07 -17.75
C GLY A 143 1.35 -1.33 -17.29
N ASN A 144 0.67 -2.22 -16.57
CA ASN A 144 1.25 -3.47 -16.10
C ASN A 144 1.41 -4.50 -17.25
N MET A 145 0.50 -4.55 -18.23
CA MET A 145 0.63 -5.41 -19.40
C MET A 145 1.80 -5.00 -20.29
N LYS A 146 2.16 -3.72 -20.32
CA LYS A 146 3.30 -3.18 -21.09
C LYS A 146 4.63 -3.24 -20.33
N GLY A 147 4.61 -3.19 -19.02
CA GLY A 147 5.79 -3.09 -18.16
C GLY A 147 6.01 -4.29 -17.26
N TRP A 148 5.30 -4.37 -16.14
CA TRP A 148 5.52 -5.39 -15.12
C TRP A 148 5.35 -6.83 -15.64
N GLY A 149 4.30 -7.11 -16.40
CA GLY A 149 3.97 -8.45 -16.84
C GLY A 149 5.00 -9.10 -17.74
N PRO A 150 5.44 -8.46 -18.87
CA PRO A 150 6.47 -9.01 -19.75
C PRO A 150 7.80 -9.25 -19.04
N GLU A 151 8.22 -8.35 -18.17
CA GLU A 151 9.47 -8.51 -17.40
C GLU A 151 9.34 -9.65 -16.35
N LEU A 152 8.18 -9.82 -15.74
CA LEU A 152 7.92 -10.95 -14.86
C LEU A 152 7.96 -12.27 -15.62
N ALA A 153 7.26 -12.40 -16.74
CA ALA A 153 7.23 -13.61 -17.55
C ALA A 153 8.61 -13.99 -18.08
N LYS A 154 9.43 -13.00 -18.44
CA LYS A 154 10.83 -13.21 -18.84
C LYS A 154 11.69 -13.77 -17.69
N ARG A 155 11.50 -13.26 -16.47
CA ARG A 155 12.25 -13.66 -15.27
C ARG A 155 11.73 -14.98 -14.68
N ARG A 156 10.45 -15.26 -14.85
CA ARG A 156 9.71 -16.41 -14.32
C ARG A 156 9.07 -17.19 -15.47
N PRO A 157 9.82 -18.09 -16.15
CA PRO A 157 9.29 -18.87 -17.28
C PRO A 157 8.10 -19.79 -16.93
N ASP A 158 7.87 -20.05 -15.65
CA ASP A 158 6.70 -20.74 -15.12
C ASP A 158 5.43 -19.87 -15.11
N ILE A 159 5.56 -18.57 -15.36
CA ILE A 159 4.44 -17.61 -15.45
C ILE A 159 4.26 -17.18 -16.90
N THR A 160 3.13 -17.51 -17.50
CA THR A 160 2.80 -17.12 -18.88
C THR A 160 2.14 -15.76 -18.95
N MET A 161 2.20 -15.11 -20.11
CA MET A 161 1.48 -13.84 -20.34
C MET A 161 -0.04 -13.99 -20.25
N GLU A 162 -0.58 -15.18 -20.52
CA GLU A 162 -2.00 -15.49 -20.30
C GLU A 162 -2.36 -15.46 -18.80
N GLN A 163 -1.50 -16.01 -17.95
CA GLN A 163 -1.68 -15.94 -16.48
C GLN A 163 -1.55 -14.49 -15.98
N VAL A 164 -0.64 -13.72 -16.54
CA VAL A 164 -0.49 -12.28 -16.25
C VAL A 164 -1.75 -11.52 -16.64
N ASP A 165 -2.28 -11.75 -17.84
CA ASP A 165 -3.52 -11.10 -18.31
C ASP A 165 -4.70 -11.43 -17.40
N LYS A 166 -4.90 -12.73 -17.08
CA LYS A 166 -5.95 -13.18 -16.16
C LYS A 166 -5.83 -12.50 -14.79
N PHE A 167 -4.62 -12.43 -14.23
CA PHE A 167 -4.36 -11.81 -12.95
C PHE A 167 -4.67 -10.30 -12.97
N LEU A 168 -4.18 -9.58 -13.96
CA LEU A 168 -4.41 -8.13 -14.11
C LEU A 168 -5.86 -7.79 -14.41
N THR A 169 -6.55 -8.62 -15.20
CA THR A 169 -7.99 -8.49 -15.46
C THR A 169 -8.78 -8.62 -14.16
N SER A 170 -8.49 -9.65 -13.36
CA SER A 170 -9.14 -9.81 -12.05
C SER A 170 -8.84 -8.64 -11.10
N MET A 171 -7.61 -8.12 -11.14
CA MET A 171 -7.18 -7.04 -10.25
C MET A 171 -7.80 -5.68 -10.60
N TYR A 172 -7.86 -5.31 -11.88
CA TYR A 172 -8.18 -3.95 -12.30
C TYR A 172 -9.45 -3.80 -13.12
N ARG A 173 -9.95 -4.88 -13.76
CA ARG A 173 -11.12 -4.83 -14.64
C ARG A 173 -12.38 -5.43 -14.03
N THR A 174 -12.24 -6.36 -13.06
CA THR A 174 -13.41 -6.98 -12.42
C THR A 174 -14.18 -5.99 -11.54
N ASN A 175 -13.46 -5.11 -10.83
CA ASN A 175 -14.06 -4.03 -10.05
C ASN A 175 -13.29 -2.72 -10.32
N PRO A 176 -13.45 -2.10 -11.51
CA PRO A 176 -12.70 -0.91 -11.92
C PRO A 176 -13.34 0.37 -11.36
N ASP A 177 -13.60 0.41 -10.06
CA ASP A 177 -14.28 1.54 -9.41
C ASP A 177 -13.59 1.92 -8.10
N PHE A 178 -13.72 3.20 -7.75
CA PHE A 178 -13.33 3.78 -6.47
C PHE A 178 -11.86 3.43 -6.11
N VAL A 179 -11.66 2.65 -5.04
CA VAL A 179 -10.34 2.23 -4.55
C VAL A 179 -10.06 0.74 -4.81
N PHE A 180 -10.77 0.11 -5.74
CA PHE A 180 -10.66 -1.27 -6.21
C PHE A 180 -11.05 -2.35 -5.20
N THR A 181 -10.76 -2.20 -3.93
CA THR A 181 -10.74 -3.28 -2.92
C THR A 181 -11.93 -3.27 -1.97
N VAL A 182 -12.55 -2.12 -1.79
CA VAL A 182 -13.69 -1.92 -0.89
C VAL A 182 -14.76 -1.07 -1.52
N THR A 183 -15.99 -1.22 -1.01
CA THR A 183 -17.14 -0.39 -1.43
C THR A 183 -17.17 0.91 -0.65
N ARG A 184 -17.92 1.89 -1.15
CA ARG A 184 -18.23 3.14 -0.45
C ARG A 184 -18.92 2.91 0.89
N ASP A 185 -19.80 1.90 0.96
CA ASP A 185 -20.48 1.54 2.20
C ASP A 185 -19.52 0.97 3.25
N PHE A 186 -18.53 0.19 2.83
CA PHE A 186 -17.47 -0.23 3.74
C PHE A 186 -16.74 0.99 4.33
N VAL A 187 -16.34 1.95 3.48
CA VAL A 187 -15.61 3.14 3.93
C VAL A 187 -16.44 3.99 4.88
N ARG A 188 -17.76 4.14 4.64
CA ARG A 188 -18.69 4.84 5.56
C ARG A 188 -18.77 4.21 6.96
N ASN A 189 -18.55 2.92 7.05
CA ASN A 189 -18.63 2.18 8.31
C ASN A 189 -17.26 1.90 8.95
N CYS A 190 -16.16 2.25 8.28
CA CYS A 190 -14.82 2.02 8.77
C CYS A 190 -14.50 2.89 9.99
N GLN A 191 -14.24 2.26 11.14
CA GLN A 191 -13.99 2.97 12.39
C GLN A 191 -12.50 3.21 12.66
N THR A 192 -11.62 2.66 11.84
CA THR A 192 -10.18 2.91 11.98
C THR A 192 -9.86 4.36 11.54
N PRO A 193 -9.12 5.12 12.35
CA PRO A 193 -8.63 6.43 11.94
C PRO A 193 -7.75 6.36 10.69
N VAL A 194 -8.00 7.24 9.72
CA VAL A 194 -7.22 7.31 8.48
C VAL A 194 -6.76 8.74 8.22
N LEU A 195 -5.51 8.92 7.83
CA LEU A 195 -4.98 10.18 7.30
C LEU A 195 -4.77 10.02 5.80
N ILE A 196 -5.37 10.87 4.99
CA ILE A 196 -5.24 10.86 3.53
C ILE A 196 -4.44 12.07 3.09
N LEU A 197 -3.33 11.83 2.38
CA LEU A 197 -2.54 12.85 1.70
C LEU A 197 -2.86 12.75 0.20
N PRO A 198 -3.78 13.57 -0.33
CA PRO A 198 -4.24 13.44 -1.71
C PRO A 198 -3.16 13.86 -2.72
N ASP A 199 -3.30 13.39 -3.95
CA ASP A 199 -2.54 13.82 -5.13
C ASP A 199 -3.50 14.08 -6.28
N ASP A 200 -3.04 14.59 -7.40
CA ASP A 200 -3.90 14.82 -8.58
C ASP A 200 -3.18 14.49 -9.88
N ILE A 201 -2.94 13.19 -10.05
CA ILE A 201 -2.48 12.60 -11.31
C ILE A 201 -3.39 11.45 -11.72
N PRO A 202 -3.33 10.96 -12.98
CA PRO A 202 -4.20 9.87 -13.43
C PRO A 202 -4.18 8.62 -12.53
N ALA A 203 -3.03 8.27 -11.94
CA ALA A 203 -2.89 7.14 -11.04
C ALA A 203 -3.34 7.41 -9.60
N HIS A 204 -3.39 8.68 -9.20
CA HIS A 204 -3.75 9.12 -7.84
C HIS A 204 -4.82 10.22 -7.95
N PRO A 205 -6.06 9.88 -8.33
CA PRO A 205 -7.08 10.89 -8.60
C PRO A 205 -7.53 11.59 -7.30
N TYR A 206 -7.41 12.92 -7.26
CA TYR A 206 -7.82 13.75 -6.13
C TYR A 206 -9.27 13.51 -5.73
N ALA A 207 -10.17 13.44 -6.70
CA ALA A 207 -11.60 13.24 -6.46
C ALA A 207 -11.88 11.92 -5.70
N VAL A 208 -11.19 10.84 -6.05
CA VAL A 208 -11.36 9.54 -5.37
C VAL A 208 -10.80 9.57 -3.95
N ALA A 209 -9.63 10.18 -3.76
CA ALA A 209 -9.03 10.35 -2.43
C ALA A 209 -9.94 11.18 -1.51
N MET A 210 -10.51 12.28 -2.03
CA MET A 210 -11.43 13.14 -1.28
C MET A 210 -12.79 12.48 -1.05
N GLU A 211 -13.31 11.71 -2.00
CA GLU A 211 -14.52 10.92 -1.79
C GLU A 211 -14.32 9.94 -0.62
N ALA A 212 -13.20 9.21 -0.60
CA ALA A 212 -12.89 8.30 0.51
C ALA A 212 -12.76 9.05 1.85
N ALA A 213 -12.14 10.22 1.86
CA ALA A 213 -12.02 11.07 3.06
C ALA A 213 -13.37 11.56 3.58
N MET A 214 -14.27 11.98 2.68
CA MET A 214 -15.62 12.44 3.06
C MET A 214 -16.52 11.31 3.56
N LEU A 215 -16.28 10.08 3.12
CA LEU A 215 -17.05 8.92 3.54
C LEU A 215 -16.57 8.35 4.88
N ALA A 216 -15.26 8.30 5.11
CA ALA A 216 -14.68 7.69 6.30
C ALA A 216 -14.94 8.55 7.56
N PRO A 217 -15.61 8.01 8.60
CA PRO A 217 -16.04 8.82 9.76
C PRO A 217 -14.90 9.43 10.57
N LYS A 218 -13.72 8.83 10.52
CA LYS A 218 -12.53 9.25 11.28
C LYS A 218 -11.37 9.59 10.33
N ALA A 219 -11.70 10.24 9.21
CA ALA A 219 -10.67 10.68 8.26
C ALA A 219 -10.14 12.07 8.62
N GLU A 220 -8.83 12.19 8.52
CA GLU A 220 -8.12 13.46 8.42
C GLU A 220 -7.55 13.62 7.02
N VAL A 221 -7.41 14.85 6.54
CA VAL A 221 -6.83 15.16 5.22
C VAL A 221 -5.68 16.13 5.39
N SER A 222 -4.58 15.89 4.70
CA SER A 222 -3.47 16.85 4.66
C SER A 222 -3.81 18.05 3.78
N MET A 223 -3.00 19.11 3.91
CA MET A 223 -3.01 20.18 2.90
C MET A 223 -2.78 19.61 1.50
N PHE A 224 -3.38 20.24 0.48
CA PHE A 224 -3.11 19.91 -0.92
C PHE A 224 -2.68 21.18 -1.69
N PRO A 225 -1.65 21.10 -2.53
CA PRO A 225 -0.68 20.01 -2.68
C PRO A 225 0.28 19.93 -1.48
N TRP A 226 0.63 18.71 -1.04
CA TRP A 226 1.49 18.51 0.14
C TRP A 226 2.97 18.24 -0.20
N LYS A 227 3.25 17.85 -1.45
CA LYS A 227 4.60 17.50 -1.91
C LYS A 227 5.20 18.52 -2.90
N GLU A 228 4.41 19.51 -3.29
CA GLU A 228 4.84 20.58 -4.19
C GLU A 228 4.35 21.94 -3.67
N PRO A 229 5.26 22.91 -3.57
CA PRO A 229 6.70 22.76 -3.74
C PRO A 229 7.29 21.82 -2.67
N LYS A 230 8.49 21.27 -2.90
CA LYS A 230 9.12 20.25 -2.01
C LYS A 230 9.26 20.67 -0.55
N GLU A 231 9.34 21.97 -0.31
CA GLU A 231 9.38 22.57 1.03
C GLU A 231 8.13 22.27 1.88
N ARG A 232 7.05 21.80 1.26
CA ARG A 232 5.84 21.36 1.95
C ARG A 232 5.94 19.96 2.53
N ILE A 233 6.82 19.11 1.99
CA ILE A 233 6.99 17.72 2.45
C ILE A 233 7.25 17.61 3.96
N PRO A 234 8.16 18.43 4.57
CA PRO A 234 8.36 18.40 6.02
C PRO A 234 7.11 18.74 6.84
N LEU A 235 6.19 19.55 6.29
CA LEU A 235 4.91 19.83 6.95
C LEU A 235 4.00 18.61 6.94
N ALA A 236 3.90 17.92 5.80
CA ALA A 236 3.14 16.70 5.67
C ALA A 236 3.70 15.58 6.57
N VAL A 237 5.03 15.43 6.61
CA VAL A 237 5.71 14.46 7.50
C VAL A 237 5.39 14.76 8.97
N ARG A 238 5.43 16.03 9.41
CA ARG A 238 5.03 16.40 10.77
C ARG A 238 3.56 16.07 11.07
N GLN A 239 2.66 16.25 10.11
CA GLN A 239 1.26 15.87 10.27
C GLN A 239 1.13 14.34 10.43
N ILE A 240 1.86 13.55 9.63
CA ILE A 240 1.88 12.09 9.78
C ILE A 240 2.38 11.70 11.18
N HIS A 241 3.47 12.30 11.68
CA HIS A 241 3.95 12.05 13.04
C HIS A 241 2.87 12.35 14.10
N SER A 242 2.22 13.52 13.98
CA SER A 242 1.16 13.92 14.93
C SER A 242 -0.01 12.95 14.91
N PHE A 243 -0.46 12.56 13.71
CA PHE A 243 -1.54 11.59 13.53
C PHE A 243 -1.19 10.21 14.12
N LEU A 244 -0.03 9.67 13.78
CA LEU A 244 0.40 8.36 14.29
C LEU A 244 0.57 8.38 15.82
N ARG A 245 1.13 9.44 16.39
CA ARG A 245 1.25 9.58 17.86
C ARG A 245 -0.10 9.65 18.56
N ALA A 246 -1.06 10.39 17.97
CA ALA A 246 -2.40 10.55 18.54
C ALA A 246 -3.19 9.23 18.61
N HIS A 247 -2.90 8.31 17.68
CA HIS A 247 -3.59 7.01 17.58
C HIS A 247 -2.77 5.82 18.06
N ARG A 248 -1.53 6.04 18.51
CA ARG A 248 -0.71 4.97 19.06
C ARG A 248 -1.31 4.50 20.40
N PRO A 249 -1.60 3.20 20.55
CA PRO A 249 -2.04 2.66 21.84
C PRO A 249 -1.02 3.00 22.94
N ALA A 250 -1.53 3.35 24.13
CA ALA A 250 -0.66 3.46 25.29
C ALA A 250 0.05 2.11 25.50
N THR A 251 1.35 2.15 25.72
CA THR A 251 2.09 0.94 26.15
C THR A 251 1.52 0.48 27.48
N ALA A 252 0.97 -0.74 27.51
CA ALA A 252 0.56 -1.39 28.74
C ALA A 252 1.76 -1.66 29.64
#